data_7428b3e8fc2a34f0ab79ada24f5cd9b4
#
_entry.id   7428b3e8fc2a34f0ab79ada24f5cd9b4
#
_cell.length_a   1.000
_cell.length_b   1.000
_cell.length_c   1.000
_cell.angle_alpha   90.00
_cell.angle_beta   90.00
_cell.angle_gamma   90.00
#
_symmetry.space_group_name_H-M   'P 1'
#
loop_
_entity.id
_entity.type
_entity.pdbx_description
1 polymer ?
#
loop_
_entity_poly.entity_id
_entity_poly.type
_entity_poly.pdbx_seq_one_letter_code
_entity_poly.pdbx_strand_id
1 'polypeptide(L)'
;LPEIGELFVQILLYAQLMGVLKLGNLSLDGTKIHADASKSKAVSHKRLLELEDHLRQEVAKLLALGEQVDQGEAELPTGLVIEDEIAFRKNRLANLAEAKAVLEARARARYEAERAEYDAKVREREEKAQRMGRKPGGRAPQPPTPGPRDQDQYNFTDPASRIMKN
;
A
#
# COMPACT_ATOMS: atom_id res chain seq x y z
N LEU A 1 25.35 -27.15 -3.11
CA LEU A 1 25.76 -28.29 -3.91
C LEU A 1 25.32 -28.05 -5.36
N PRO A 2 26.09 -27.26 -6.16
CA PRO A 2 25.73 -26.93 -7.56
C PRO A 2 25.69 -28.18 -8.45
N GLU A 3 26.54 -29.14 -8.19
CA GLU A 3 26.69 -30.38 -8.99
C GLU A 3 25.42 -31.25 -9.00
N ILE A 4 24.66 -31.28 -7.89
CA ILE A 4 23.39 -32.03 -7.83
C ILE A 4 22.32 -31.34 -8.71
N GLY A 5 22.33 -30.01 -8.77
CA GLY A 5 21.43 -29.24 -9.63
C GLY A 5 21.71 -29.49 -11.11
N GLU A 6 22.99 -29.53 -11.50
CA GLU A 6 23.39 -29.83 -12.87
C GLU A 6 23.04 -31.27 -13.29
N LEU A 7 23.28 -32.25 -12.42
CA LEU A 7 22.89 -33.63 -12.65
C LEU A 7 21.38 -33.78 -12.84
N PHE A 8 20.60 -33.07 -12.01
CA PHE A 8 19.13 -33.10 -12.13
C PHE A 8 18.65 -32.50 -13.45
N VAL A 9 19.24 -31.39 -13.89
CA VAL A 9 18.91 -30.79 -15.21
C VAL A 9 19.26 -31.75 -16.34
N GLN A 10 20.41 -32.43 -16.29
CA GLN A 10 20.80 -33.43 -17.30
C GLN A 10 19.80 -34.60 -17.36
N ILE A 11 19.37 -35.12 -16.21
CA ILE A 11 18.35 -36.19 -16.16
C ILE A 11 17.05 -35.74 -16.82
N LEU A 12 16.60 -34.51 -16.56
CA LEU A 12 15.39 -33.95 -17.19
C LEU A 12 15.54 -33.82 -18.71
N LEU A 13 16.70 -33.39 -19.19
CA LEU A 13 16.99 -33.29 -20.63
C LEU A 13 16.95 -34.67 -21.29
N TYR A 14 17.55 -35.69 -20.68
CA TYR A 14 17.49 -37.07 -21.18
C TYR A 14 16.06 -37.60 -21.17
N ALA A 15 15.29 -37.36 -20.12
CA ALA A 15 13.89 -37.76 -20.05
C ALA A 15 13.03 -37.08 -21.14
N GLN A 16 13.34 -35.85 -21.49
CA GLN A 16 12.71 -35.10 -22.57
C GLN A 16 13.07 -35.71 -23.95
N LEU A 17 14.36 -36.00 -24.20
CA LEU A 17 14.83 -36.60 -25.42
C LEU A 17 14.24 -38.01 -25.65
N MET A 18 14.05 -38.79 -24.59
CA MET A 18 13.41 -40.09 -24.65
C MET A 18 11.88 -40.04 -24.75
N GLY A 19 11.27 -38.83 -24.73
CA GLY A 19 9.82 -38.67 -24.82
C GLY A 19 9.04 -39.13 -23.58
N VAL A 20 9.73 -39.43 -22.46
CA VAL A 20 9.09 -39.86 -21.22
C VAL A 20 8.67 -38.65 -20.36
N LEU A 21 9.30 -37.48 -20.55
CA LEU A 21 8.90 -36.25 -19.91
C LEU A 21 7.79 -35.57 -20.70
N LYS A 22 6.57 -35.76 -20.28
CA LYS A 22 5.44 -34.93 -20.78
C LYS A 22 5.29 -33.77 -19.85
N LEU A 23 5.56 -32.54 -20.34
CA LEU A 23 5.23 -31.31 -19.63
C LEU A 23 3.70 -31.24 -19.50
N GLY A 24 3.20 -31.62 -18.34
CA GLY A 24 1.82 -31.39 -17.94
C GLY A 24 1.59 -29.95 -17.50
N ASN A 25 0.43 -29.66 -16.95
CA ASN A 25 0.13 -28.35 -16.38
C ASN A 25 1.08 -28.08 -15.21
N LEU A 26 1.91 -27.05 -15.34
CA LEU A 26 2.76 -26.57 -14.24
C LEU A 26 1.88 -25.73 -13.32
N SER A 27 1.61 -26.22 -12.11
CA SER A 27 0.97 -25.42 -11.06
C SER A 27 2.07 -24.84 -10.17
N LEU A 28 2.28 -23.54 -10.25
CA LEU A 28 3.10 -22.80 -9.31
C LEU A 28 2.24 -22.40 -8.11
N ASP A 29 2.38 -23.12 -7.00
CA ASP A 29 1.79 -22.72 -5.74
C ASP A 29 2.75 -21.80 -4.99
N GLY A 30 2.26 -20.61 -4.66
CA GLY A 30 3.04 -19.63 -3.93
C GLY A 30 3.10 -19.97 -2.44
N THR A 31 4.30 -20.18 -1.90
CA THR A 31 4.49 -20.31 -0.46
C THR A 31 4.26 -18.94 0.20
N LYS A 32 3.32 -18.87 1.14
CA LYS A 32 3.11 -17.67 1.96
C LYS A 32 4.26 -17.55 2.98
N ILE A 33 5.15 -16.60 2.76
CA ILE A 33 6.16 -16.22 3.75
C ILE A 33 5.54 -15.16 4.65
N HIS A 34 5.47 -15.44 5.95
CA HIS A 34 5.02 -14.45 6.92
C HIS A 34 6.07 -13.34 7.03
N ALA A 35 5.67 -12.11 6.74
CA ALA A 35 6.49 -10.93 7.03
C ALA A 35 6.59 -10.76 8.55
N ASP A 36 7.75 -10.32 9.04
CA ASP A 36 7.95 -9.91 10.44
C ASP A 36 7.29 -8.55 10.68
N ALA A 37 5.97 -8.52 10.49
CA ALA A 37 5.17 -7.32 10.62
C ALA A 37 3.87 -7.60 11.36
N SER A 38 3.63 -6.85 12.42
CA SER A 38 2.41 -6.96 13.20
C SER A 38 1.19 -6.47 12.42
N LYS A 39 0.14 -7.27 12.33
CA LYS A 39 -1.15 -6.87 11.75
C LYS A 39 -1.76 -5.65 12.46
N SER A 40 -1.57 -5.54 13.77
CA SER A 40 -2.08 -4.41 14.58
C SER A 40 -1.37 -3.08 14.29
N LYS A 41 -0.20 -3.11 13.66
CA LYS A 41 0.57 -1.94 13.24
C LYS A 41 0.26 -1.50 11.80
N ALA A 42 -0.61 -2.23 11.10
CA ALA A 42 -1.06 -1.83 9.77
C ALA A 42 -2.22 -0.84 9.85
N VAL A 43 -2.13 0.24 9.09
CA VAL A 43 -3.16 1.27 8.97
C VAL A 43 -3.54 1.46 7.51
N SER A 44 -4.84 1.58 7.21
CA SER A 44 -5.31 1.97 5.89
C SER A 44 -5.25 3.49 5.71
N HIS A 45 -5.17 3.98 4.47
CA HIS A 45 -5.15 5.41 4.17
C HIS A 45 -6.35 6.14 4.78
N LYS A 46 -7.56 5.60 4.62
CA LYS A 46 -8.76 6.16 5.26
C LYS A 46 -8.59 6.28 6.77
N ARG A 47 -8.17 5.20 7.43
CA ARG A 47 -7.98 5.19 8.90
C ARG A 47 -6.87 6.13 9.34
N LEU A 48 -5.84 6.30 8.52
CA LEU A 48 -4.75 7.25 8.79
C LEU A 48 -5.27 8.68 8.84
N LEU A 49 -6.11 9.09 7.88
CA LEU A 49 -6.72 10.42 7.87
C LEU A 49 -7.63 10.65 9.07
N GLU A 50 -8.44 9.66 9.45
CA GLU A 50 -9.28 9.73 10.64
C GLU A 50 -8.45 9.91 11.92
N LEU A 51 -7.33 9.18 12.04
CA LEU A 51 -6.42 9.28 13.18
C LEU A 51 -5.70 10.63 13.22
N GLU A 52 -5.30 11.14 12.06
CA GLU A 52 -4.67 12.47 11.95
C GLU A 52 -5.63 13.56 12.44
N ASP A 53 -6.88 13.54 12.00
CA ASP A 53 -7.89 14.51 12.41
C ASP A 53 -8.19 14.42 13.91
N HIS A 54 -8.38 13.20 14.43
CA HIS A 54 -8.62 12.97 15.85
C HIS A 54 -7.48 13.48 16.73
N LEU A 55 -6.22 13.17 16.36
CA LEU A 55 -5.06 13.66 17.12
C LEU A 55 -4.93 15.19 17.09
N ARG A 56 -5.25 15.83 15.96
CA ARG A 56 -5.26 17.30 15.86
C ARG A 56 -6.32 17.91 16.77
N GLN A 57 -7.50 17.32 16.85
CA GLN A 57 -8.56 17.76 17.75
C GLN A 57 -8.17 17.57 19.22
N GLU A 58 -7.50 16.46 19.56
CA GLU A 58 -7.00 16.23 20.91
C GLU A 58 -5.93 17.28 21.32
N VAL A 59 -5.00 17.61 20.41
CA VAL A 59 -4.00 18.67 20.65
C VAL A 59 -4.69 20.02 20.87
N ALA A 60 -5.68 20.36 20.05
CA ALA A 60 -6.43 21.60 20.22
C ALA A 60 -7.17 21.67 21.56
N LYS A 61 -7.77 20.56 22.00
CA LYS A 61 -8.42 20.49 23.34
C LYS A 61 -7.43 20.65 24.47
N LEU A 62 -6.24 20.04 24.37
CA LEU A 62 -5.20 20.19 25.40
C LEU A 62 -4.66 21.62 25.47
N LEU A 63 -4.49 22.30 24.33
CA LEU A 63 -4.09 23.70 24.29
C LEU A 63 -5.16 24.60 24.94
N ALA A 64 -6.43 24.39 24.60
CA ALA A 64 -7.54 25.14 25.19
C ALA A 64 -7.64 24.89 26.73
N LEU A 65 -7.41 23.65 27.16
CA LEU A 65 -7.36 23.34 28.61
C LEU A 65 -6.20 24.08 29.31
N GLY A 66 -5.02 24.10 28.66
CA GLY A 66 -3.87 24.87 29.19
C GLY A 66 -4.20 26.34 29.35
N GLU A 67 -4.82 26.97 28.39
CA GLU A 67 -5.27 28.36 28.45
C GLU A 67 -6.27 28.59 29.60
N GLN A 68 -7.21 27.70 29.82
CA GLN A 68 -8.19 27.78 30.92
C GLN A 68 -7.51 27.65 32.31
N VAL A 69 -6.53 26.78 32.41
CA VAL A 69 -5.73 26.61 33.65
C VAL A 69 -4.92 27.85 33.92
N ASP A 70 -4.26 28.45 32.94
CA ASP A 70 -3.48 29.67 33.07
C ASP A 70 -4.36 30.87 33.48
N GLN A 71 -5.62 30.88 33.07
CA GLN A 71 -6.62 31.89 33.44
C GLN A 71 -7.26 31.61 34.79
N GLY A 72 -6.96 30.49 35.44
CA GLY A 72 -7.54 30.08 36.70
C GLY A 72 -9.00 29.59 36.62
N GLU A 73 -9.46 29.26 35.39
CA GLU A 73 -10.84 28.80 35.14
C GLU A 73 -10.99 27.27 35.22
N ALA A 74 -9.87 26.54 35.24
CA ALA A 74 -9.86 25.07 35.31
C ALA A 74 -8.70 24.56 36.17
N GLU A 75 -8.89 23.39 36.78
CA GLU A 75 -7.82 22.67 37.49
C GLU A 75 -7.38 21.45 36.68
N LEU A 76 -6.07 21.19 36.69
CA LEU A 76 -5.55 19.97 36.02
C LEU A 76 -5.83 18.72 36.84
N PRO A 77 -6.23 17.62 36.22
CA PRO A 77 -6.27 16.30 36.85
C PRO A 77 -4.89 15.95 37.43
N THR A 78 -4.87 15.33 38.63
CA THR A 78 -3.62 14.95 39.30
C THR A 78 -2.77 14.04 38.36
N GLY A 79 -1.53 14.49 38.11
CA GLY A 79 -0.56 13.76 37.29
C GLY A 79 -0.63 14.03 35.80
N LEU A 80 -1.52 14.90 35.32
CA LEU A 80 -1.55 15.31 33.91
C LEU A 80 -0.54 16.47 33.70
N VAL A 81 0.41 16.23 32.78
CA VAL A 81 1.34 17.27 32.29
C VAL A 81 0.95 17.54 30.84
N ILE A 82 0.37 18.72 30.57
CA ILE A 82 -0.18 19.08 29.26
C ILE A 82 0.90 19.06 28.19
N GLU A 83 2.09 19.56 28.49
CA GLU A 83 3.21 19.60 27.55
C GLU A 83 3.63 18.21 27.08
N ASP A 84 3.72 17.25 27.99
CA ASP A 84 4.07 15.87 27.69
C ASP A 84 3.01 15.19 26.81
N GLU A 85 1.75 15.43 27.13
CA GLU A 85 0.61 14.92 26.37
C GLU A 85 0.56 15.49 24.93
N ILE A 86 0.84 16.79 24.80
CA ILE A 86 0.95 17.44 23.49
C ILE A 86 2.15 16.91 22.72
N ALA A 87 3.32 16.78 23.37
CA ALA A 87 4.53 16.25 22.74
C ALA A 87 4.32 14.83 22.23
N PHE A 88 3.67 13.96 23.01
CA PHE A 88 3.33 12.61 22.63
C PHE A 88 2.41 12.57 21.37
N ARG A 89 1.37 13.40 21.34
CA ARG A 89 0.45 13.47 20.20
C ARG A 89 1.11 14.06 18.95
N LYS A 90 1.95 15.06 19.10
CA LYS A 90 2.74 15.63 18.00
C LYS A 90 3.69 14.60 17.40
N ASN A 91 4.34 13.78 18.22
CA ASN A 91 5.20 12.70 17.73
C ASN A 91 4.39 11.65 16.94
N ARG A 92 3.21 11.28 17.43
CA ARG A 92 2.31 10.40 16.66
C ARG A 92 1.87 11.01 15.33
N LEU A 93 1.55 12.31 15.32
CA LEU A 93 1.22 13.04 14.09
C LEU A 93 2.37 13.02 13.07
N ALA A 94 3.62 13.17 13.54
CA ALA A 94 4.80 13.08 12.68
C ALA A 94 4.92 11.67 12.03
N ASN A 95 4.74 10.62 12.82
CA ASN A 95 4.76 9.24 12.30
C ASN A 95 3.63 8.98 11.28
N LEU A 96 2.44 9.55 11.50
CA LEU A 96 1.34 9.47 10.54
C LEU A 96 1.65 10.25 9.26
N ALA A 97 2.32 11.41 9.36
CA ALA A 97 2.73 12.20 8.20
C ALA A 97 3.74 11.45 7.33
N GLU A 98 4.71 10.76 7.95
CA GLU A 98 5.66 9.90 7.21
C GLU A 98 4.93 8.75 6.49
N ALA A 99 4.02 8.07 7.18
CA ALA A 99 3.21 7.01 6.60
C ALA A 99 2.40 7.51 5.41
N LYS A 100 1.79 8.69 5.53
CA LYS A 100 1.02 9.35 4.47
C LYS A 100 1.90 9.67 3.26
N ALA A 101 3.07 10.25 3.47
CA ALA A 101 4.01 10.56 2.39
C ALA A 101 4.43 9.30 1.60
N VAL A 102 4.67 8.18 2.28
CA VAL A 102 4.97 6.90 1.64
C VAL A 102 3.78 6.39 0.83
N LEU A 103 2.55 6.47 1.35
CA LEU A 103 1.34 6.07 0.62
C LEU A 103 1.12 6.94 -0.62
N GLU A 104 1.33 8.25 -0.52
CA GLU A 104 1.23 9.19 -1.63
C GLU A 104 2.29 8.91 -2.71
N ALA A 105 3.53 8.65 -2.32
CA ALA A 105 4.60 8.30 -3.25
C ALA A 105 4.27 7.01 -4.03
N ARG A 106 3.78 5.97 -3.34
CA ARG A 106 3.34 4.72 -3.97
C ARG A 106 2.15 4.91 -4.90
N ALA A 107 1.19 5.73 -4.47
CA ALA A 107 0.03 6.04 -5.29
C ALA A 107 0.41 6.78 -6.56
N ARG A 108 1.39 7.70 -6.49
CA ARG A 108 1.95 8.41 -7.64
C ARG A 108 2.62 7.45 -8.62
N ALA A 109 3.51 6.58 -8.13
CA ALA A 109 4.19 5.59 -8.98
C ALA A 109 3.18 4.63 -9.64
N ARG A 110 2.15 4.19 -8.92
CA ARG A 110 1.07 3.38 -9.46
C ARG A 110 0.29 4.14 -10.54
N TYR A 111 -0.08 5.37 -10.28
CA TYR A 111 -0.81 6.20 -11.23
C TYR A 111 -0.04 6.42 -12.53
N GLU A 112 1.27 6.66 -12.46
CA GLU A 112 2.12 6.84 -13.63
C GLU A 112 2.16 5.55 -14.49
N ALA A 113 2.29 4.38 -13.85
CA ALA A 113 2.26 3.09 -14.53
C ALA A 113 0.87 2.80 -15.15
N GLU A 114 -0.21 2.96 -14.39
CA GLU A 114 -1.58 2.76 -14.86
C GLU A 114 -1.93 3.76 -15.99
N ARG A 115 -1.41 4.99 -15.94
CA ARG A 115 -1.60 6.01 -16.96
C ARG A 115 -0.91 5.63 -18.27
N ALA A 116 0.33 5.17 -18.22
CA ALA A 116 1.05 4.71 -19.40
C ALA A 116 0.33 3.53 -20.08
N GLU A 117 -0.17 2.59 -19.28
CA GLU A 117 -0.96 1.46 -19.78
C GLU A 117 -2.30 1.90 -20.40
N TYR A 118 -2.98 2.83 -19.75
CA TYR A 118 -4.22 3.42 -20.27
C TYR A 118 -4.00 4.09 -21.62
N ASP A 119 -2.98 4.96 -21.72
CA ASP A 119 -2.67 5.69 -22.95
C ASP A 119 -2.27 4.73 -24.10
N ALA A 120 -1.61 3.62 -23.78
CA ALA A 120 -1.31 2.57 -24.75
C ALA A 120 -2.59 1.88 -25.26
N LYS A 121 -3.51 1.51 -24.35
CA LYS A 121 -4.81 0.88 -24.71
C LYS A 121 -5.70 1.82 -25.53
N VAL A 122 -5.68 3.12 -25.21
CA VAL A 122 -6.43 4.11 -25.97
C VAL A 122 -5.88 4.21 -27.39
N ARG A 123 -4.56 4.33 -27.58
CA ARG A 123 -3.92 4.37 -28.89
C ARG A 123 -4.22 3.11 -29.72
N GLU A 124 -4.07 1.93 -29.14
CA GLU A 124 -4.39 0.68 -29.83
C GLU A 124 -5.85 0.63 -30.29
N ARG A 125 -6.77 1.13 -29.44
CA ARG A 125 -8.20 1.18 -29.77
C ARG A 125 -8.49 2.16 -30.90
N GLU A 126 -7.83 3.31 -30.94
CA GLU A 126 -7.94 4.31 -32.00
C GLU A 126 -7.40 3.77 -33.33
N GLU A 127 -6.24 3.16 -33.34
CA GLU A 127 -5.66 2.50 -34.53
C GLU A 127 -6.57 1.39 -35.06
N LYS A 128 -7.16 0.61 -34.16
CA LYS A 128 -8.12 -0.43 -34.55
C LYS A 128 -9.40 0.18 -35.15
N ALA A 129 -9.90 1.29 -34.60
CA ALA A 129 -11.04 2.02 -35.14
C ALA A 129 -10.75 2.52 -36.55
N GLN A 130 -9.57 3.10 -36.77
CA GLN A 130 -9.14 3.59 -38.10
C GLN A 130 -9.05 2.43 -39.10
N ARG A 131 -8.44 1.30 -38.75
CA ARG A 131 -8.33 0.13 -39.63
C ARG A 131 -9.69 -0.47 -39.98
N MET A 132 -10.63 -0.46 -39.05
CA MET A 132 -11.96 -1.09 -39.27
C MET A 132 -13.01 -0.12 -39.84
N GLY A 133 -12.73 1.19 -39.92
CA GLY A 133 -13.69 2.21 -40.33
C GLY A 133 -14.90 2.36 -39.37
N ARG A 134 -14.85 1.77 -38.19
CA ARG A 134 -15.91 1.79 -37.20
C ARG A 134 -15.35 1.70 -35.77
N LYS A 135 -16.13 2.16 -34.77
CA LYS A 135 -15.75 2.03 -33.37
C LYS A 135 -15.58 0.57 -32.97
N PRO A 136 -14.46 0.16 -32.36
CA PRO A 136 -14.26 -1.18 -31.84
C PRO A 136 -15.31 -1.50 -30.77
N GLY A 137 -15.79 -2.74 -30.77
CA GLY A 137 -16.68 -3.23 -29.73
C GLY A 137 -16.03 -3.29 -28.34
N GLY A 138 -16.84 -3.56 -27.32
CA GLY A 138 -16.39 -3.68 -25.94
C GLY A 138 -16.34 -2.35 -25.19
N ARG A 139 -16.12 -2.43 -23.85
CA ARG A 139 -16.05 -1.27 -22.95
C ARG A 139 -14.81 -0.44 -23.25
N ALA A 140 -14.97 0.86 -23.27
CA ALA A 140 -13.84 1.79 -23.40
C ALA A 140 -12.90 1.67 -22.18
N PRO A 141 -11.57 1.85 -22.35
CA PRO A 141 -10.65 1.94 -21.23
C PRO A 141 -11.10 3.06 -20.26
N GLN A 142 -10.95 2.81 -18.97
CA GLN A 142 -11.23 3.82 -17.95
C GLN A 142 -9.91 4.47 -17.52
N PRO A 143 -9.87 5.81 -17.38
CA PRO A 143 -8.68 6.49 -16.91
C PRO A 143 -8.37 6.10 -15.46
N PRO A 144 -7.09 6.00 -15.10
CA PRO A 144 -6.70 5.73 -13.72
C PRO A 144 -7.05 6.89 -12.80
N THR A 145 -7.29 6.58 -11.53
CA THR A 145 -7.60 7.58 -10.51
C THR A 145 -6.31 7.96 -9.78
N PRO A 146 -5.96 9.26 -9.69
CA PRO A 146 -4.78 9.71 -8.96
C PRO A 146 -4.96 9.58 -7.45
N GLY A 147 -3.83 9.52 -6.74
CA GLY A 147 -3.79 9.54 -5.28
C GLY A 147 -3.97 8.17 -4.60
N PRO A 148 -3.80 8.14 -3.27
CA PRO A 148 -4.00 6.93 -2.48
C PRO A 148 -5.46 6.50 -2.48
N ARG A 149 -5.67 5.18 -2.51
CA ARG A 149 -7.00 4.57 -2.32
C ARG A 149 -7.25 4.37 -0.82
N ASP A 150 -8.49 4.41 -0.38
CA ASP A 150 -8.88 4.24 1.02
C ASP A 150 -8.29 2.97 1.66
N GLN A 151 -8.15 1.92 0.86
CA GLN A 151 -7.63 0.61 1.29
C GLN A 151 -6.12 0.46 1.18
N ASP A 152 -5.39 1.46 0.64
CA ASP A 152 -3.92 1.43 0.60
C ASP A 152 -3.37 1.38 2.03
N GLN A 153 -2.41 0.49 2.28
CA GLN A 153 -1.95 0.18 3.62
C GLN A 153 -0.50 0.57 3.85
N TYR A 154 -0.23 1.03 5.06
CA TYR A 154 1.09 1.23 5.61
C TYR A 154 1.22 0.44 6.91
N ASN A 155 2.36 -0.20 7.13
CA ASN A 155 2.65 -0.89 8.38
C ASN A 155 3.84 -0.20 9.06
N PHE A 156 3.66 0.19 10.32
CA PHE A 156 4.69 0.92 11.07
C PHE A 156 5.88 0.04 11.49
N THR A 157 5.73 -1.29 11.48
CA THR A 157 6.85 -2.21 11.77
C THR A 157 7.67 -2.48 10.50
N ASP A 158 6.98 -2.74 9.39
CA ASP A 158 7.60 -2.98 8.08
C ASP A 158 6.80 -2.26 7.00
N PRO A 159 7.27 -1.08 6.54
CA PRO A 159 6.57 -0.31 5.52
C PRO A 159 6.29 -1.09 4.22
N ALA A 160 7.10 -2.08 3.88
CA ALA A 160 6.92 -2.87 2.67
C ALA A 160 5.81 -3.92 2.78
N SER A 161 5.45 -4.33 4.01
CA SER A 161 4.43 -5.37 4.23
C SER A 161 3.00 -4.89 3.92
N ARG A 162 2.15 -5.85 3.54
CA ARG A 162 0.70 -5.64 3.27
C ARG A 162 -0.10 -6.77 3.90
N ILE A 163 -1.26 -6.45 4.44
CA ILE A 163 -2.22 -7.48 4.84
C ILE A 163 -2.82 -8.07 3.58
N MET A 164 -2.57 -9.34 3.33
CA MET A 164 -3.24 -10.08 2.29
C MET A 164 -4.66 -10.43 2.75
N LYS A 165 -5.64 -10.04 1.97
CA LYS A 165 -7.03 -10.51 2.15
C LYS A 165 -7.15 -11.82 1.38
N ASN A 166 -7.58 -12.85 2.09
CA ASN A 166 -7.96 -14.13 1.46
C ASN A 166 -9.30 -13.97 0.76
#